data_dff1748c6e60b4ad8274de8c57f38938
#
_entry.id   dff1748c6e60b4ad8274de8c57f38938
#
_cell.length_a   1.000
_cell.length_b   1.000
_cell.length_c   1.000
_cell.angle_alpha   90.00
_cell.angle_beta   90.00
_cell.angle_gamma   90.00
#
_symmetry.space_group_name_H-M   'P 1'
#
loop_
_entity.id
_entity.type
_entity.pdbx_description
1 polymer ?
#
loop_
_entity_poly.entity_id
_entity_poly.type
_entity_poly.pdbx_seq_one_letter_code
_entity_poly.pdbx_strand_id
1 'polypeptide(L)'
;MTGERIAGIAVFAVVIGGIALGFAAIGPPQHVRLAELDRRRMYDLQDIESRLHLESNQRPSDAGAAVPDRPADAWPRDPVTRRPYEYHRETAGRYRLCATFALPSDDEESRWRHGAGRTCYRLSSARADQPERAFSTTIRTTTTTPR
;
A
#
# COMPACT_ATOMS: atom_id res chain seq x y z
N MET A 1 -4.70 54.98 31.65
CA MET A 1 -4.76 54.64 30.21
C MET A 1 -3.58 53.75 29.75
N THR A 2 -2.48 53.66 30.46
CA THR A 2 -1.30 52.80 30.07
C THR A 2 -1.45 51.31 30.47
N GLY A 3 -2.12 51.04 31.59
CA GLY A 3 -2.27 49.65 32.08
C GLY A 3 -3.16 48.78 31.17
N GLU A 4 -4.24 49.28 30.65
CA GLU A 4 -5.14 48.55 29.75
C GLU A 4 -4.48 48.18 28.43
N ARG A 5 -3.61 49.07 27.90
CA ARG A 5 -2.84 48.78 26.68
C ARG A 5 -1.81 47.70 26.88
N ILE A 6 -1.14 47.70 28.04
CA ILE A 6 -0.14 46.67 28.40
C ILE A 6 -0.84 45.31 28.56
N ALA A 7 -1.98 45.25 29.24
CA ALA A 7 -2.76 44.03 29.38
C ALA A 7 -3.24 43.51 28.03
N GLY A 8 -3.71 44.36 27.13
CA GLY A 8 -4.10 43.97 25.77
C GLY A 8 -2.94 43.36 24.95
N ILE A 9 -1.77 44.00 25.02
CA ILE A 9 -0.55 43.48 24.34
C ILE A 9 -0.11 42.13 24.91
N ALA A 10 -0.18 41.96 26.23
CA ALA A 10 0.18 40.70 26.87
C ALA A 10 -0.73 39.55 26.44
N VAL A 11 -2.05 39.78 26.44
CA VAL A 11 -3.03 38.78 25.96
C VAL A 11 -2.77 38.43 24.48
N PHE A 12 -2.55 39.46 23.64
CA PHE A 12 -2.27 39.23 22.21
C PHE A 12 -0.98 38.42 22.01
N ALA A 13 0.07 38.70 22.75
CA ALA A 13 1.34 37.95 22.68
C ALA A 13 1.18 36.46 23.09
N VAL A 14 0.37 36.18 24.12
CA VAL A 14 0.07 34.82 24.57
C VAL A 14 -0.72 34.08 23.49
N VAL A 15 -1.70 34.69 22.86
CA VAL A 15 -2.49 34.09 21.78
C VAL A 15 -1.61 33.75 20.57
N ILE A 16 -0.80 34.71 20.12
CA ILE A 16 0.10 34.50 18.98
C ILE A 16 1.15 33.44 19.32
N GLY A 17 1.70 33.44 20.53
CA GLY A 17 2.63 32.42 21.00
C GLY A 17 2.01 31.02 21.01
N GLY A 18 0.78 30.91 21.49
CA GLY A 18 0.03 29.65 21.50
C GLY A 18 -0.24 29.12 20.08
N ILE A 19 -0.62 29.99 19.15
CA ILE A 19 -0.82 29.62 17.74
C ILE A 19 0.49 29.16 17.12
N ALA A 20 1.59 29.90 17.32
CA ALA A 20 2.90 29.55 16.77
C ALA A 20 3.40 28.19 17.30
N LEU A 21 3.24 27.94 18.61
CA LEU A 21 3.58 26.65 19.21
C LEU A 21 2.70 25.52 18.68
N GLY A 22 1.42 25.77 18.46
CA GLY A 22 0.50 24.80 17.85
C GLY A 22 0.94 24.40 16.44
N PHE A 23 1.29 25.37 15.60
CA PHE A 23 1.82 25.08 14.25
C PHE A 23 3.18 24.37 14.29
N ALA A 24 4.04 24.70 15.24
CA ALA A 24 5.33 24.02 15.38
C ALA A 24 5.17 22.56 15.82
N ALA A 25 4.14 22.25 16.63
CA ALA A 25 3.87 20.88 17.09
C ALA A 25 3.20 20.00 16.04
N ILE A 26 2.33 20.56 15.20
CA ILE A 26 1.56 19.81 14.19
C ILE A 26 2.33 19.70 12.86
N GLY A 27 3.33 20.56 12.65
CA GLY A 27 4.04 20.69 11.37
C GLY A 27 3.28 21.54 10.34
N PRO A 28 3.92 21.85 9.21
CA PRO A 28 3.32 22.69 8.18
C PRO A 28 2.15 21.94 7.51
N PRO A 29 1.03 22.62 7.23
CA PRO A 29 -0.18 22.01 6.64
C PRO A 29 0.07 21.32 5.30
N GLN A 30 1.13 21.69 4.58
CA GLN A 30 1.55 21.04 3.35
C GLN A 30 2.06 19.61 3.59
N HIS A 31 2.81 19.38 4.67
CA HIS A 31 3.33 18.06 5.02
C HIS A 31 2.20 17.06 5.30
N VAL A 32 1.18 17.50 6.04
CA VAL A 32 -0.01 16.67 6.34
C VAL A 32 -0.76 16.29 5.06
N ARG A 33 -0.90 17.22 4.13
CA ARG A 33 -1.55 16.94 2.83
C ARG A 33 -0.76 15.95 1.99
N LEU A 34 0.56 16.08 1.94
CA LEU A 34 1.42 15.15 1.21
C LEU A 34 1.39 13.76 1.84
N ALA A 35 1.46 13.66 3.16
CA ALA A 35 1.35 12.40 3.88
C ALA A 35 0.01 11.70 3.62
N GLU A 36 -1.09 12.46 3.57
CA GLU A 36 -2.42 11.89 3.27
C GLU A 36 -2.52 11.38 1.82
N LEU A 37 -1.93 12.09 0.86
CA LEU A 37 -1.86 11.63 -0.54
C LEU A 37 -1.02 10.36 -0.68
N ASP A 38 0.10 10.28 0.04
CA ASP A 38 0.96 9.10 0.02
C ASP A 38 0.28 7.89 0.68
N ARG A 39 -0.44 8.12 1.79
CA ARG A 39 -1.28 7.09 2.42
C ARG A 39 -2.34 6.56 1.45
N ARG A 40 -3.00 7.45 0.71
CA ARG A 40 -4.00 7.06 -0.30
C ARG A 40 -3.38 6.22 -1.41
N ARG A 41 -2.19 6.59 -1.92
CA ARG A 41 -1.44 5.79 -2.90
C ARG A 41 -1.14 4.39 -2.38
N MET A 42 -0.73 4.29 -1.13
CA MET A 42 -0.46 3.00 -0.50
C MET A 42 -1.71 2.12 -0.42
N TYR A 43 -2.87 2.68 -0.03
CA TYR A 43 -4.15 1.95 -0.03
C TYR A 43 -4.57 1.51 -1.44
N ASP A 44 -4.36 2.36 -2.44
CA ASP A 44 -4.65 2.02 -3.83
C ASP A 44 -3.81 0.81 -4.30
N LEU A 45 -2.51 0.78 -3.96
CA LEU A 45 -1.64 -0.36 -4.31
C LEU A 45 -2.08 -1.65 -3.58
N GLN A 46 -2.49 -1.56 -2.32
CA GLN A 46 -3.02 -2.69 -1.55
C GLN A 46 -4.35 -3.19 -2.12
N ASP A 47 -5.23 -2.30 -2.58
CA ASP A 47 -6.48 -2.67 -3.23
C ASP A 47 -6.22 -3.41 -4.55
N ILE A 48 -5.29 -2.93 -5.37
CA ILE A 48 -4.87 -3.60 -6.60
C ILE A 48 -4.32 -5.00 -6.29
N GLU A 49 -3.44 -5.13 -5.29
CA GLU A 49 -2.91 -6.42 -4.86
C GLU A 49 -4.04 -7.38 -4.45
N SER A 50 -4.97 -6.90 -3.60
CA SER A 50 -6.08 -7.71 -3.12
C SER A 50 -6.98 -8.21 -4.25
N ARG A 51 -7.25 -7.38 -5.25
CA ARG A 51 -8.00 -7.75 -6.46
C ARG A 51 -7.28 -8.82 -7.27
N LEU A 52 -5.97 -8.67 -7.47
CA LEU A 52 -5.16 -9.66 -8.19
C LEU A 52 -5.13 -11.01 -7.46
N HIS A 53 -5.07 -11.00 -6.13
CA HIS A 53 -5.18 -12.21 -5.32
C HIS A 53 -6.55 -12.89 -5.49
N LEU A 54 -7.65 -12.14 -5.43
CA LEU A 54 -8.99 -12.67 -5.62
C LEU A 54 -9.18 -13.25 -7.03
N GLU A 55 -8.78 -12.53 -8.07
CA GLU A 55 -8.85 -13.00 -9.45
C GLU A 55 -8.03 -14.28 -9.66
N SER A 56 -6.83 -14.33 -9.11
CA SER A 56 -5.96 -15.51 -9.16
C SER A 56 -6.60 -16.73 -8.51
N ASN A 57 -7.30 -16.56 -7.39
CA ASN A 57 -7.97 -17.63 -6.68
C ASN A 57 -9.25 -18.14 -7.38
N GLN A 58 -9.93 -17.28 -8.13
CA GLN A 58 -11.15 -17.62 -8.85
C GLN A 58 -10.90 -18.32 -10.19
N ARG A 59 -9.68 -18.26 -10.72
CA ARG A 59 -9.31 -18.94 -11.98
C ARG A 59 -9.18 -20.44 -11.78
N PRO A 60 -9.55 -21.27 -12.78
CA PRO A 60 -9.32 -22.71 -12.75
C PRO A 60 -7.85 -23.05 -12.52
N SER A 61 -7.59 -24.22 -11.91
CA SER A 61 -6.23 -24.64 -11.55
C SER A 61 -5.30 -24.82 -12.76
N ASP A 62 -5.85 -25.16 -13.90
CA ASP A 62 -5.19 -25.35 -15.18
C ASP A 62 -4.76 -24.03 -15.85
N ALA A 63 -5.42 -22.92 -15.51
CA ALA A 63 -5.05 -21.59 -16.01
C ALA A 63 -3.79 -21.01 -15.34
N GLY A 64 -3.25 -21.70 -14.33
CA GLY A 64 -2.08 -21.25 -13.56
C GLY A 64 -2.35 -20.00 -12.71
N ALA A 65 -1.30 -19.51 -12.05
CA ALA A 65 -1.32 -18.29 -11.24
C ALA A 65 -1.23 -17.01 -12.09
N ALA A 66 -1.85 -16.99 -13.28
CA ALA A 66 -1.67 -15.93 -14.25
C ALA A 66 -2.27 -14.60 -13.74
N VAL A 67 -1.43 -13.58 -13.65
CA VAL A 67 -1.85 -12.20 -13.47
C VAL A 67 -2.09 -11.53 -14.82
N PRO A 68 -2.95 -10.50 -14.93
CA PRO A 68 -3.25 -9.82 -16.19
C PRO A 68 -2.00 -9.21 -16.83
N ASP A 69 -2.00 -9.09 -18.16
CA ASP A 69 -0.90 -8.46 -18.90
C ASP A 69 -0.88 -6.94 -18.75
N ARG A 70 -2.03 -6.35 -18.45
CA ARG A 70 -2.23 -4.90 -18.35
C ARG A 70 -3.05 -4.53 -17.12
N PRO A 71 -2.89 -3.28 -16.62
CA PRO A 71 -3.78 -2.76 -15.60
C PRO A 71 -5.24 -2.81 -16.07
N ALA A 72 -6.16 -3.19 -15.17
CA ALA A 72 -7.58 -3.10 -15.46
C ALA A 72 -8.04 -1.64 -15.38
N ASP A 73 -9.00 -1.25 -16.24
CA ASP A 73 -9.56 0.11 -16.23
C ASP A 73 -10.26 0.46 -14.91
N ALA A 74 -10.74 -0.57 -14.19
CA ALA A 74 -11.39 -0.44 -12.89
C ALA A 74 -10.40 -0.26 -11.73
N TRP A 75 -9.08 -0.31 -11.97
CA TRP A 75 -8.09 -0.11 -10.91
C TRP A 75 -8.04 1.35 -10.45
N PRO A 76 -7.68 1.59 -9.18
CA PRO A 76 -7.44 2.94 -8.68
C PRO A 76 -6.41 3.69 -9.53
N ARG A 77 -6.53 5.01 -9.53
CA ARG A 77 -5.60 5.90 -10.23
C ARG A 77 -4.96 6.84 -9.22
N ASP A 78 -3.72 7.22 -9.47
CA ASP A 78 -3.00 8.17 -8.62
C ASP A 78 -3.87 9.42 -8.33
N PRO A 79 -4.05 9.81 -7.06
CA PRO A 79 -4.98 10.88 -6.67
C PRO A 79 -4.59 12.26 -7.20
N VAL A 80 -3.33 12.46 -7.55
CA VAL A 80 -2.80 13.74 -8.03
C VAL A 80 -2.74 13.76 -9.57
N THR A 81 -2.09 12.77 -10.16
CA THR A 81 -1.84 12.74 -11.61
C THR A 81 -3.00 12.17 -12.41
N ARG A 82 -3.93 11.44 -11.75
CA ARG A 82 -5.04 10.70 -12.39
C ARG A 82 -4.59 9.61 -13.37
N ARG A 83 -3.30 9.33 -13.42
CA ARG A 83 -2.74 8.25 -14.25
C ARG A 83 -2.87 6.91 -13.54
N PRO A 84 -2.99 5.79 -14.29
CA PRO A 84 -2.90 4.47 -13.71
C PRO A 84 -1.52 4.29 -13.05
N TYR A 85 -1.46 3.47 -12.00
CA TYR A 85 -0.20 3.06 -11.40
C TYR A 85 0.60 2.22 -12.38
N GLU A 86 1.92 2.30 -12.30
CA GLU A 86 2.79 1.48 -13.14
C GLU A 86 2.67 0.01 -12.72
N TYR A 87 2.31 -0.82 -13.67
CA TYR A 87 2.17 -2.25 -13.50
C TYR A 87 3.01 -2.99 -14.54
N HIS A 88 3.81 -3.95 -14.09
CA HIS A 88 4.63 -4.78 -14.96
C HIS A 88 4.49 -6.24 -14.55
N ARG A 89 3.98 -7.07 -15.42
CA ARG A 89 4.01 -8.52 -15.24
C ARG A 89 5.44 -9.02 -15.48
N GLU A 90 6.01 -9.74 -14.51
CA GLU A 90 7.35 -10.34 -14.62
C GLU A 90 7.25 -11.81 -15.04
N THR A 91 6.31 -12.56 -14.47
CA THR A 91 6.01 -13.96 -14.83
C THR A 91 4.50 -14.18 -14.74
N ALA A 92 4.05 -15.43 -14.96
CA ALA A 92 2.63 -15.78 -14.83
C ALA A 92 2.02 -15.42 -13.47
N GLY A 93 2.79 -15.56 -12.38
CA GLY A 93 2.31 -15.31 -11.02
C GLY A 93 3.01 -14.16 -10.30
N ARG A 94 3.98 -13.48 -10.93
CA ARG A 94 4.74 -12.39 -10.31
C ARG A 94 4.59 -11.11 -11.10
N TYR A 95 4.46 -10.00 -10.36
CA TYR A 95 4.29 -8.69 -10.94
C TYR A 95 4.93 -7.61 -10.09
N ARG A 96 5.07 -6.44 -10.65
CA ARG A 96 5.61 -5.26 -9.99
C ARG A 96 4.63 -4.12 -10.10
N LEU A 97 4.34 -3.48 -8.96
CA LEU A 97 3.57 -2.24 -8.85
C LEU A 97 4.48 -1.11 -8.41
N CYS A 98 4.38 0.04 -9.06
CA CYS A 98 5.17 1.21 -8.71
C CYS A 98 4.28 2.42 -8.53
N ALA A 99 4.65 3.26 -7.52
CA ALA A 99 4.08 4.57 -7.28
C ALA A 99 5.16 5.59 -6.96
N THR A 100 4.85 6.87 -7.06
CA THR A 100 5.74 7.97 -6.68
C THR A 100 5.21 8.64 -5.43
N PHE A 101 5.98 8.58 -4.35
CA PHE A 101 5.64 9.12 -3.04
C PHE A 101 6.31 10.48 -2.82
N ALA A 102 5.64 11.39 -2.14
CA ALA A 102 6.18 12.71 -1.82
C ALA A 102 7.10 12.67 -0.59
N LEU A 103 6.79 11.79 0.37
CA LEU A 103 7.49 11.66 1.65
C LEU A 103 7.95 10.21 1.85
N PRO A 104 8.96 9.97 2.71
CA PRO A 104 9.24 8.63 3.18
C PRO A 104 8.14 8.12 4.11
N SER A 105 7.93 6.80 4.15
CA SER A 105 7.02 6.18 5.12
C SER A 105 7.59 6.21 6.52
N ASP A 106 6.74 6.46 7.53
CA ASP A 106 7.11 6.42 8.94
C ASP A 106 7.24 4.98 9.49
N ASP A 107 6.64 4.00 8.80
CA ASP A 107 6.62 2.60 9.18
C ASP A 107 7.78 1.83 8.53
N GLU A 108 8.85 1.63 9.29
CA GLU A 108 10.05 0.93 8.84
C GLU A 108 9.87 -0.60 8.72
N GLU A 109 8.92 -1.18 9.42
CA GLU A 109 8.69 -2.63 9.44
C GLU A 109 7.68 -3.09 8.38
N SER A 110 6.95 -2.17 7.77
CA SER A 110 5.94 -2.48 6.77
C SER A 110 6.57 -3.00 5.47
N ARG A 111 6.00 -4.06 4.91
CA ARG A 111 6.33 -4.51 3.54
C ARG A 111 6.07 -3.43 2.47
N TRP A 112 5.27 -2.42 2.81
CA TRP A 112 4.94 -1.27 1.98
C TRP A 112 5.82 -0.06 2.26
N ARG A 113 6.93 -0.27 2.97
CA ARG A 113 7.92 0.78 3.22
C ARG A 113 8.37 1.43 1.91
N HIS A 114 8.44 2.75 1.91
CA HIS A 114 8.90 3.53 0.78
C HIS A 114 9.73 4.74 1.22
N GLY A 115 10.65 5.15 0.37
CA GLY A 115 11.28 6.46 0.44
C GLY A 115 10.43 7.52 -0.27
N ALA A 116 10.89 8.77 -0.22
CA ALA A 116 10.41 9.78 -1.16
C ALA A 116 10.87 9.43 -2.58
N GLY A 117 10.00 9.67 -3.56
CA GLY A 117 10.26 9.34 -4.96
C GLY A 117 9.59 8.04 -5.42
N ARG A 118 10.05 7.53 -6.57
CA ARG A 118 9.48 6.34 -7.20
C ARG A 118 9.91 5.08 -6.45
N THR A 119 8.93 4.33 -5.95
CA THR A 119 9.13 3.04 -5.28
C THR A 119 8.36 1.95 -6.00
N CYS A 120 8.97 0.77 -6.14
CA CYS A 120 8.38 -0.38 -6.80
C CYS A 120 8.37 -1.59 -5.86
N TYR A 121 7.23 -2.26 -5.76
CA TYR A 121 7.02 -3.46 -4.97
C TYR A 121 6.90 -4.67 -5.89
N ARG A 122 7.70 -5.69 -5.61
CA ARG A 122 7.58 -7.00 -6.27
C ARG A 122 6.62 -7.85 -5.47
N LEU A 123 5.55 -8.27 -6.13
CA LEU A 123 4.44 -8.98 -5.53
C LEU A 123 4.18 -10.26 -6.30
N SER A 124 3.52 -11.21 -5.62
CA SER A 124 3.10 -12.47 -6.22
C SER A 124 1.61 -12.68 -6.04
N SER A 125 0.97 -13.38 -6.97
CA SER A 125 -0.40 -13.82 -6.79
C SER A 125 -0.45 -14.93 -5.73
N ALA A 126 -1.57 -15.04 -5.02
CA ALA A 126 -1.75 -16.02 -3.94
C ALA A 126 -1.38 -17.46 -4.33
N ARG A 127 -1.53 -17.81 -5.60
CA ARG A 127 -1.22 -19.14 -6.13
C ARG A 127 0.27 -19.36 -6.40
N ALA A 128 1.02 -18.30 -6.67
CA ALA A 128 2.46 -18.40 -6.91
C ALA A 128 3.26 -18.68 -5.63
N ASP A 129 2.70 -18.31 -4.47
CA ASP A 129 3.32 -18.52 -3.16
C ASP A 129 2.89 -19.82 -2.47
N GLN A 130 1.93 -20.57 -3.05
CA GLN A 130 1.60 -21.90 -2.54
C GLN A 130 2.67 -22.87 -3.06
N PRO A 131 3.50 -23.48 -2.16
CA PRO A 131 4.30 -24.63 -2.55
C PRO A 131 3.31 -25.67 -3.09
N GLU A 132 3.60 -26.22 -4.26
CA GLU A 132 2.83 -27.34 -4.80
C GLU A 132 2.63 -28.35 -3.66
N ARG A 133 1.39 -28.43 -3.15
CA ARG A 133 1.02 -29.53 -2.29
C ARG A 133 1.07 -30.75 -3.20
N ALA A 134 2.24 -31.37 -3.25
CA ALA A 134 2.38 -32.70 -3.80
C ALA A 134 1.35 -33.56 -3.08
N PHE A 135 0.28 -33.86 -3.76
CA PHE A 135 -0.70 -34.86 -3.35
C PHE A 135 0.04 -36.20 -3.40
N SER A 136 0.80 -36.50 -2.34
CA SER A 136 1.26 -37.85 -2.10
C SER A 136 0.04 -38.69 -1.72
N THR A 137 -0.70 -39.13 -2.74
CA THR A 137 -1.67 -40.19 -2.60
C THR A 137 -0.86 -41.47 -2.37
N THR A 138 -0.49 -41.72 -1.13
CA THR A 138 -0.03 -43.03 -0.72
C THR A 138 -1.22 -43.98 -0.75
N ILE A 139 -1.45 -44.63 -1.89
CA ILE A 139 -2.37 -45.76 -1.99
C ILE A 139 -1.72 -46.89 -1.22
N ARG A 140 -2.13 -47.08 0.03
CA ARG A 140 -1.76 -48.25 0.84
C ARG A 140 -2.58 -49.43 0.32
N THR A 141 -2.00 -50.19 -0.61
CA THR A 141 -2.57 -51.44 -1.07
C THR A 141 -2.46 -52.46 0.06
N THR A 142 -3.56 -52.69 0.77
CA THR A 142 -3.68 -53.78 1.74
C THR A 142 -3.86 -55.07 0.92
N THR A 143 -2.83 -55.83 0.74
CA THR A 143 -2.91 -57.23 0.19
C THR A 143 -3.46 -58.12 1.29
N THR A 144 -4.74 -58.45 1.20
CA THR A 144 -5.37 -59.50 2.02
C THR A 144 -5.04 -60.84 1.38
N THR A 145 -4.19 -61.62 2.02
CA THR A 145 -3.91 -63.05 1.65
C THR A 145 -5.06 -63.89 2.16
N PRO A 146 -5.78 -64.65 1.33
CA PRO A 146 -6.74 -65.63 1.81
C PRO A 146 -6.03 -66.89 2.27
N ARG A 147 -6.50 -67.45 3.35
CA ARG A 147 -6.13 -68.72 3.93
C ARG A 147 -7.06 -69.84 3.46
#